data_11ab9b4082941bdb2460a0e6eb57a20a
#
_entry.id   11ab9b4082941bdb2460a0e6eb57a20a
#
_cell.length_a   1.000
_cell.length_b   1.000
_cell.length_c   1.000
_cell.angle_alpha   90.00
_cell.angle_beta   90.00
_cell.angle_gamma   90.00
#
_symmetry.space_group_name_H-M   'P 1'
#
loop_
_entity.id
_entity.type
_entity.pdbx_description
1 polymer ?
#
loop_
_entity_poly.entity_id
_entity_poly.type
_entity_poly.pdbx_seq_one_letter_code
_entity_poly.pdbx_strand_id
1 'polypeptide(L)'
;MKQNLLRIGCAAAGLALAAGVFTSCSLLPTPSRPVSHPQLEEEPPKYDASSLRDGRLRLFSSYDSLGGNTILCGDKVVHQSPASETSYLLTDSQTGETNWFVCTWSDPDTAAGRRSGIFDRTGEALYTFDREYDVRLSGGVLVLTTPTSFAYSPLHDHAAGDVRVLDFASGTEYPVPENAYTCLVAGDRLAFGLYAPGDAAPDEENDDLYQYAAVQIQEKDGTVVYQNFHGLLYSLSAGIDDPLAPADWVEIDTYNADGTSLESTSLLNAATGEERSGFVTYLHAGIASFRTDEGKYQLVDLVSDMTSTVLCEFDDSISGYAPGVTVLYREGGYLLYDLTTGDTLDLYNMALATNTLDIYARDGTLRVYDMDTGAIRTDTTVAPLEALHRTDLYDQGSGWVNLRQYDNDNYDVTTLTLAGPTLSKTLSMADLTARYGDDFDGYLWPVTATEDDFYFSISYRGPGSTWLYELYDLLDSDGAVVLAGLGSCGEYSRYNSSAPLPAGVFVARKGFDYGWMDVEGNWIYCQSIFTSTSDETNNYFY
;
A
#
# COMPACT_ATOMS: atom_id res chain seq x y z
N MET A 1 13.81 46.70 7.58
CA MET A 1 14.56 47.15 6.39
C MET A 1 15.89 46.40 6.16
N LYS A 2 16.68 46.02 7.19
CA LYS A 2 17.95 45.30 7.00
C LYS A 2 17.80 43.81 6.60
N GLN A 3 16.72 43.14 6.94
CA GLN A 3 16.51 41.72 6.59
C GLN A 3 16.06 41.50 5.13
N ASN A 4 15.42 42.48 4.52
CA ASN A 4 14.98 42.36 3.13
C ASN A 4 16.11 42.61 2.12
N LEU A 5 17.14 43.34 2.51
CA LEU A 5 18.33 43.53 1.68
C LEU A 5 19.23 42.28 1.60
N LEU A 6 19.24 41.45 2.65
CA LEU A 6 20.02 40.21 2.65
C LEU A 6 19.36 39.13 1.74
N ARG A 7 18.03 39.09 1.67
CA ARG A 7 17.31 38.17 0.78
C ARG A 7 17.45 38.49 -0.70
N ILE A 8 17.52 39.78 -1.04
CA ILE A 8 17.75 40.23 -2.44
C ILE A 8 19.20 39.94 -2.85
N GLY A 9 20.15 40.07 -1.95
CA GLY A 9 21.56 39.76 -2.22
C GLY A 9 21.81 38.27 -2.50
N CYS A 10 21.14 37.35 -1.77
CA CYS A 10 21.27 35.92 -1.98
C CYS A 10 20.60 35.46 -3.30
N ALA A 11 19.47 36.08 -3.70
CA ALA A 11 18.81 35.76 -4.96
C ALA A 11 19.66 36.23 -6.18
N ALA A 12 20.31 37.40 -6.08
CA ALA A 12 21.16 37.89 -7.14
C ALA A 12 22.46 37.08 -7.28
N ALA A 13 23.05 36.59 -6.16
CA ALA A 13 24.19 35.71 -6.18
C ALA A 13 23.88 34.31 -6.75
N GLY A 14 22.69 33.76 -6.45
CA GLY A 14 22.23 32.51 -7.01
C GLY A 14 22.01 32.58 -8.53
N LEU A 15 21.43 33.68 -9.02
CA LEU A 15 21.21 33.90 -10.46
C LEU A 15 22.57 34.12 -11.20
N ALA A 16 23.53 34.78 -10.60
CA ALA A 16 24.86 34.97 -11.21
C ALA A 16 25.66 33.65 -11.28
N LEU A 17 25.52 32.75 -10.29
CA LEU A 17 26.10 31.40 -10.31
C LEU A 17 25.44 30.52 -11.37
N ALA A 18 24.11 30.55 -11.49
CA ALA A 18 23.39 29.81 -12.52
C ALA A 18 23.74 30.30 -13.94
N ALA A 19 23.83 31.60 -14.15
CA ALA A 19 24.26 32.16 -15.43
C ALA A 19 25.72 31.85 -15.78
N GLY A 20 26.58 31.76 -14.78
CA GLY A 20 28.00 31.39 -14.95
C GLY A 20 28.23 29.93 -15.35
N VAL A 21 27.37 29.01 -14.83
CA VAL A 21 27.43 27.59 -15.18
C VAL A 21 26.93 27.35 -16.61
N PHE A 22 25.85 28.07 -17.04
CA PHE A 22 25.34 27.92 -18.41
C PHE A 22 26.25 28.50 -19.48
N THR A 23 27.07 29.53 -19.17
CA THR A 23 28.02 30.10 -20.14
C THR A 23 29.31 29.29 -20.28
N SER A 24 29.68 28.47 -19.28
CA SER A 24 30.86 27.60 -19.39
C SER A 24 30.60 26.29 -20.16
N CYS A 25 29.34 25.82 -20.23
CA CYS A 25 29.00 24.64 -21.02
C CYS A 25 28.97 24.88 -22.55
N SER A 26 28.93 26.13 -23.01
CA SER A 26 28.91 26.45 -24.44
C SER A 26 30.28 26.42 -25.13
N LEU A 27 31.35 26.08 -24.40
CA LEU A 27 32.73 26.04 -24.94
C LEU A 27 33.27 24.59 -25.08
N LEU A 28 32.50 23.59 -24.80
CA LEU A 28 32.90 22.21 -25.10
C LEU A 28 32.66 21.96 -26.62
N PRO A 29 33.67 21.46 -27.34
CA PRO A 29 33.50 21.16 -28.76
C PRO A 29 32.42 20.08 -28.89
N THR A 30 31.39 20.40 -29.64
CA THR A 30 30.36 19.44 -30.02
C THR A 30 31.06 18.21 -30.63
N PRO A 31 30.85 16.99 -30.15
CA PRO A 31 31.44 15.82 -30.78
C PRO A 31 30.86 15.67 -32.16
N SER A 32 31.72 15.76 -33.17
CA SER A 32 31.41 15.80 -34.59
C SER A 32 31.17 14.40 -35.22
N ARG A 33 30.81 13.40 -34.40
CA ARG A 33 30.38 12.09 -34.89
C ARG A 33 29.32 11.50 -33.99
N PRO A 34 28.17 11.07 -34.53
CA PRO A 34 27.30 10.16 -33.80
C PRO A 34 28.12 8.87 -33.57
N VAL A 35 28.36 8.55 -32.31
CA VAL A 35 28.86 7.23 -31.95
C VAL A 35 27.70 6.29 -32.23
N SER A 36 27.73 5.56 -33.33
CA SER A 36 26.82 4.46 -33.51
C SER A 36 27.20 3.39 -32.48
N HIS A 37 26.45 3.33 -31.39
CA HIS A 37 26.53 2.17 -30.53
C HIS A 37 26.16 0.94 -31.38
N PRO A 38 26.93 -0.15 -31.33
CA PRO A 38 26.48 -1.39 -31.94
C PRO A 38 25.12 -1.69 -31.29
N GLN A 39 24.09 -1.84 -32.08
CA GLN A 39 22.85 -2.47 -31.65
C GLN A 39 23.26 -3.87 -31.21
N LEU A 40 23.41 -4.06 -29.90
CA LEU A 40 23.43 -5.38 -29.33
C LEU A 40 22.01 -5.92 -29.59
N GLU A 41 21.84 -6.74 -30.60
CA GLU A 41 20.70 -7.64 -30.71
C GLU A 41 20.88 -8.68 -29.60
N GLU A 42 20.64 -8.25 -28.35
CA GLU A 42 20.52 -9.19 -27.24
C GLU A 42 19.20 -9.91 -27.43
N GLU A 43 19.28 -11.24 -27.51
CA GLU A 43 18.07 -12.07 -27.44
C GLU A 43 17.31 -11.66 -26.16
N PRO A 44 15.96 -11.49 -26.25
CA PRO A 44 15.19 -11.17 -25.08
C PRO A 44 15.48 -12.18 -23.97
N PRO A 45 15.54 -11.75 -22.70
CA PRO A 45 15.87 -12.60 -21.58
C PRO A 45 14.93 -13.80 -21.55
N LYS A 46 15.49 -14.98 -21.32
CA LYS A 46 14.70 -16.21 -21.18
C LYS A 46 14.11 -16.26 -19.78
N TYR A 47 12.80 -16.43 -19.70
CA TYR A 47 12.10 -16.62 -18.43
C TYR A 47 11.18 -17.84 -18.49
N ASP A 48 10.88 -18.42 -17.33
CA ASP A 48 9.92 -19.51 -17.15
C ASP A 48 8.86 -19.14 -16.11
N ALA A 49 7.72 -18.68 -16.60
CA ALA A 49 6.57 -18.31 -15.77
C ALA A 49 5.74 -19.52 -15.31
N SER A 50 6.23 -20.74 -15.45
CA SER A 50 5.47 -21.95 -15.11
C SER A 50 5.01 -22.02 -13.65
N SER A 51 5.74 -21.40 -12.73
CA SER A 51 5.34 -21.26 -11.33
C SER A 51 4.12 -20.35 -11.11
N LEU A 52 3.75 -19.54 -12.11
CA LEU A 52 2.60 -18.64 -12.05
C LEU A 52 1.31 -19.27 -12.65
N ARG A 53 1.29 -20.56 -12.97
CA ARG A 53 0.14 -21.26 -13.63
C ARG A 53 -1.10 -21.42 -12.75
N ASP A 54 -1.18 -20.73 -11.62
CA ASP A 54 -2.37 -20.69 -10.77
C ASP A 54 -3.56 -19.92 -11.40
N GLY A 55 -3.33 -19.29 -12.55
CA GLY A 55 -4.34 -18.52 -13.29
C GLY A 55 -4.73 -17.20 -12.63
N ARG A 56 -4.01 -16.71 -11.63
CA ARG A 56 -4.27 -15.40 -11.00
C ARG A 56 -3.76 -14.27 -11.89
N LEU A 57 -4.44 -13.13 -11.81
CA LEU A 57 -3.94 -11.90 -12.39
C LEU A 57 -2.82 -11.33 -11.51
N ARG A 58 -1.77 -10.86 -12.15
CA ARG A 58 -0.64 -10.17 -11.52
C ARG A 58 -0.24 -8.97 -12.34
N LEU A 59 0.02 -7.88 -11.64
CA LEU A 59 0.54 -6.66 -12.24
C LEU A 59 2.06 -6.62 -12.04
N PHE A 60 2.79 -6.45 -13.11
CA PHE A 60 4.19 -6.11 -13.11
C PHE A 60 4.35 -4.65 -13.53
N SER A 61 4.85 -3.81 -12.64
CA SER A 61 5.19 -2.42 -12.95
C SER A 61 6.69 -2.28 -13.13
N SER A 62 7.13 -1.67 -14.20
CA SER A 62 8.56 -1.44 -14.38
C SER A 62 9.08 -0.40 -13.38
N TYR A 63 10.34 -0.55 -12.99
CA TYR A 63 11.02 0.29 -11.98
C TYR A 63 11.04 1.77 -12.35
N ASP A 64 11.16 2.07 -13.62
CA ASP A 64 11.22 3.44 -14.12
C ASP A 64 9.96 3.74 -14.93
N SER A 65 9.52 4.98 -14.87
CA SER A 65 8.45 5.53 -15.72
C SER A 65 8.67 5.32 -17.24
N LEU A 66 9.74 4.64 -17.61
CA LEU A 66 10.14 4.32 -18.99
C LEU A 66 9.58 2.99 -19.50
N GLY A 67 9.32 2.03 -18.62
CA GLY A 67 8.72 0.75 -19.00
C GLY A 67 7.29 0.69 -18.50
N GLY A 68 6.31 0.53 -19.35
CA GLY A 68 4.91 0.42 -18.97
C GLY A 68 4.60 -0.75 -18.02
N ASN A 69 3.34 -0.89 -17.69
CA ASN A 69 2.83 -1.99 -16.87
C ASN A 69 2.58 -3.24 -17.73
N THR A 70 2.81 -4.41 -17.15
CA THR A 70 2.45 -5.68 -17.77
C THR A 70 1.51 -6.45 -16.86
N ILE A 71 0.40 -6.94 -17.42
CA ILE A 71 -0.54 -7.78 -16.68
C ILE A 71 -0.40 -9.20 -17.17
N LEU A 72 -0.17 -10.12 -16.23
CA LEU A 72 -0.11 -11.55 -16.49
C LEU A 72 -1.34 -12.23 -15.89
N CYS A 73 -1.88 -13.21 -16.60
CA CYS A 73 -2.85 -14.17 -16.08
C CYS A 73 -2.18 -15.54 -16.05
N GLY A 74 -1.82 -15.99 -14.86
CA GLY A 74 -0.94 -17.15 -14.75
C GLY A 74 0.40 -16.90 -15.47
N ASP A 75 0.80 -17.82 -16.36
CA ASP A 75 2.04 -17.76 -17.12
C ASP A 75 1.95 -16.94 -18.44
N LYS A 76 0.82 -16.25 -18.69
CA LYS A 76 0.58 -15.54 -19.95
C LYS A 76 0.49 -14.03 -19.74
N VAL A 77 1.18 -13.28 -20.55
CA VAL A 77 0.97 -11.84 -20.70
C VAL A 77 -0.38 -11.61 -21.40
N VAL A 78 -1.30 -10.92 -20.75
CA VAL A 78 -2.63 -10.59 -21.28
C VAL A 78 -2.77 -9.13 -21.67
N HIS A 79 -1.94 -8.25 -21.07
CA HIS A 79 -1.87 -6.85 -21.43
C HIS A 79 -0.47 -6.30 -21.18
N GLN A 80 -0.04 -5.39 -22.06
CA GLN A 80 1.20 -4.64 -21.89
C GLN A 80 0.95 -3.21 -22.32
N SER A 81 1.09 -2.27 -21.39
CA SER A 81 0.87 -0.85 -21.61
C SER A 81 2.20 -0.09 -21.72
N PRO A 82 2.27 0.96 -22.55
CA PRO A 82 3.40 1.89 -22.53
C PRO A 82 3.43 2.71 -21.22
N ALA A 83 4.55 3.37 -20.94
CA ALA A 83 4.74 4.17 -19.74
C ALA A 83 3.73 5.33 -19.57
N SER A 84 3.10 5.77 -20.66
CA SER A 84 2.06 6.81 -20.62
C SER A 84 0.69 6.33 -20.16
N GLU A 85 0.53 5.02 -19.97
CA GLU A 85 -0.71 4.39 -19.54
C GLU A 85 -0.56 3.91 -18.10
N THR A 86 -1.64 3.99 -17.33
CA THR A 86 -1.73 3.41 -16.00
C THR A 86 -2.60 2.16 -16.04
N SER A 87 -2.18 1.13 -15.31
CA SER A 87 -2.96 -0.09 -15.16
C SER A 87 -2.92 -0.55 -13.72
N TYR A 88 -4.03 -1.09 -13.23
CA TYR A 88 -4.13 -1.70 -11.91
C TYR A 88 -5.11 -2.87 -11.91
N LEU A 89 -4.97 -3.76 -10.96
CA LEU A 89 -5.89 -4.89 -10.80
C LEU A 89 -7.18 -4.40 -10.14
N LEU A 90 -8.31 -4.89 -10.62
CA LEU A 90 -9.62 -4.61 -10.05
C LEU A 90 -10.06 -5.81 -9.21
N THR A 91 -10.13 -5.58 -7.91
CA THR A 91 -10.59 -6.56 -6.92
C THR A 91 -11.99 -6.19 -6.47
N ASP A 92 -12.89 -7.17 -6.42
CA ASP A 92 -14.18 -6.98 -5.75
C ASP A 92 -13.95 -7.00 -4.23
N SER A 93 -14.19 -5.86 -3.59
CA SER A 93 -13.88 -5.68 -2.16
C SER A 93 -14.72 -6.53 -1.21
N GLN A 94 -15.87 -7.05 -1.66
CA GLN A 94 -16.70 -7.94 -0.84
C GLN A 94 -16.32 -9.42 -0.97
N THR A 95 -15.83 -9.83 -2.13
CA THR A 95 -15.49 -11.23 -2.39
C THR A 95 -14.00 -11.51 -2.34
N GLY A 96 -13.16 -10.47 -2.43
CA GLY A 96 -11.71 -10.58 -2.59
C GLY A 96 -11.28 -11.11 -3.96
N GLU A 97 -12.21 -11.28 -4.91
CA GLU A 97 -11.90 -11.80 -6.23
C GLU A 97 -11.23 -10.75 -7.11
N THR A 98 -10.07 -11.09 -7.66
CA THR A 98 -9.30 -10.27 -8.61
C THR A 98 -9.33 -10.94 -9.98
N ASN A 99 -10.39 -10.68 -10.75
CA ASN A 99 -10.61 -11.30 -12.05
C ASN A 99 -10.54 -10.30 -13.22
N TRP A 100 -10.29 -9.03 -12.93
CA TRP A 100 -10.31 -7.95 -13.89
C TRP A 100 -9.16 -6.99 -13.64
N PHE A 101 -8.91 -6.14 -14.63
CA PHE A 101 -7.98 -5.03 -14.51
C PHE A 101 -8.50 -3.79 -15.23
N VAL A 102 -8.02 -2.65 -14.79
CA VAL A 102 -8.31 -1.35 -15.37
C VAL A 102 -7.09 -0.84 -16.09
N CYS A 103 -7.29 -0.28 -17.28
CA CYS A 103 -6.28 0.50 -17.98
C CYS A 103 -6.80 1.89 -18.25
N THR A 104 -5.91 2.88 -18.15
CA THR A 104 -6.17 4.26 -18.53
C THR A 104 -5.13 4.70 -19.54
N TRP A 105 -5.58 5.23 -20.69
CA TRP A 105 -4.71 5.64 -21.77
C TRP A 105 -5.09 7.01 -22.33
N SER A 106 -4.12 7.67 -22.97
CA SER A 106 -4.34 8.94 -23.64
C SER A 106 -5.16 8.75 -24.93
N ASP A 107 -6.20 9.55 -25.10
CA ASP A 107 -7.02 9.58 -26.31
C ASP A 107 -7.36 11.03 -26.69
N PRO A 108 -6.67 11.60 -27.68
CA PRO A 108 -6.86 12.98 -28.08
C PRO A 108 -8.25 13.25 -28.71
N ASP A 109 -9.00 12.20 -29.07
CA ASP A 109 -10.33 12.33 -29.65
C ASP A 109 -11.42 12.52 -28.58
N THR A 110 -11.07 12.38 -27.30
CA THR A 110 -11.99 12.66 -26.19
C THR A 110 -11.82 14.07 -25.65
N ALA A 111 -12.89 14.64 -25.12
CA ALA A 111 -12.84 15.96 -24.49
C ALA A 111 -11.92 16.02 -23.26
N ALA A 112 -11.78 14.89 -22.56
CA ALA A 112 -10.92 14.75 -21.39
C ALA A 112 -9.45 14.41 -21.75
N GLY A 113 -9.15 14.08 -23.01
CA GLY A 113 -7.81 13.67 -23.46
C GLY A 113 -7.36 12.29 -22.97
N ARG A 114 -8.17 11.62 -22.16
CA ARG A 114 -7.88 10.28 -21.59
C ARG A 114 -9.16 9.44 -21.50
N ARG A 115 -8.97 8.12 -21.54
CA ARG A 115 -10.02 7.10 -21.37
C ARG A 115 -9.63 6.07 -20.35
N SER A 116 -10.63 5.39 -19.78
CA SER A 116 -10.45 4.17 -18.99
C SER A 116 -11.22 3.01 -19.60
N GLY A 117 -10.75 1.79 -19.32
CA GLY A 117 -11.44 0.56 -19.68
C GLY A 117 -11.22 -0.52 -18.64
N ILE A 118 -12.19 -1.42 -18.54
CA ILE A 118 -12.13 -2.62 -17.69
C ILE A 118 -12.00 -3.81 -18.60
N PHE A 119 -11.05 -4.67 -18.30
CA PHE A 119 -10.68 -5.84 -19.09
C PHE A 119 -10.78 -7.09 -18.23
N ASP A 120 -11.12 -8.19 -18.87
CA ASP A 120 -11.13 -9.50 -18.24
C ASP A 120 -9.74 -10.15 -18.21
N ARG A 121 -9.67 -11.35 -17.65
CA ARG A 121 -8.44 -12.16 -17.52
C ARG A 121 -7.83 -12.58 -18.86
N THR A 122 -8.54 -12.43 -19.97
CA THR A 122 -8.03 -12.72 -21.32
C THR A 122 -7.51 -11.48 -22.03
N GLY A 123 -7.73 -10.29 -21.45
CA GLY A 123 -7.43 -9.00 -22.07
C GLY A 123 -8.56 -8.48 -22.96
N GLU A 124 -9.75 -9.09 -22.93
CA GLU A 124 -10.92 -8.60 -23.65
C GLU A 124 -11.58 -7.46 -22.86
N ALA A 125 -11.92 -6.37 -23.56
CA ALA A 125 -12.56 -5.22 -22.95
C ALA A 125 -14.03 -5.54 -22.60
N LEU A 126 -14.37 -5.40 -21.33
CA LEU A 126 -15.76 -5.50 -20.85
C LEU A 126 -16.45 -4.13 -20.90
N TYR A 127 -15.72 -3.10 -20.49
CA TYR A 127 -16.21 -1.72 -20.51
C TYR A 127 -15.14 -0.79 -21.08
N THR A 128 -15.60 0.26 -21.76
CA THR A 128 -14.77 1.37 -22.22
C THR A 128 -15.50 2.67 -21.96
N PHE A 129 -14.81 3.62 -21.34
CA PHE A 129 -15.36 4.92 -20.96
C PHE A 129 -14.72 6.03 -21.80
N ASP A 130 -15.43 7.13 -22.00
CA ASP A 130 -15.01 8.29 -22.78
C ASP A 130 -14.13 9.28 -22.00
N ARG A 131 -13.85 8.99 -20.74
CA ARG A 131 -12.95 9.72 -19.85
C ARG A 131 -12.22 8.79 -18.90
N GLU A 132 -11.25 9.33 -18.18
CA GLU A 132 -10.57 8.65 -17.09
C GLU A 132 -11.48 8.54 -15.87
N TYR A 133 -11.50 7.34 -15.27
CA TYR A 133 -12.17 7.07 -14.00
C TYR A 133 -11.25 6.25 -13.09
N ASP A 134 -11.30 6.58 -11.79
CA ASP A 134 -10.95 5.65 -10.74
C ASP A 134 -12.10 4.65 -10.60
N VAL A 135 -11.77 3.37 -10.67
CA VAL A 135 -12.77 2.29 -10.73
C VAL A 135 -12.67 1.45 -9.48
N ARG A 136 -13.80 1.28 -8.80
CA ARG A 136 -13.94 0.36 -7.66
C ARG A 136 -15.07 -0.62 -7.92
N LEU A 137 -14.88 -1.87 -7.46
CA LEU A 137 -15.88 -2.93 -7.56
C LEU A 137 -16.16 -3.48 -6.16
N SER A 138 -17.44 -3.60 -5.82
CA SER A 138 -17.87 -4.11 -4.52
C SER A 138 -19.20 -4.82 -4.66
N GLY A 139 -19.23 -6.13 -4.39
CA GLY A 139 -20.45 -6.95 -4.46
C GLY A 139 -21.19 -6.86 -5.79
N GLY A 140 -20.44 -6.84 -6.90
CA GLY A 140 -20.99 -6.71 -8.24
C GLY A 140 -21.49 -5.30 -8.60
N VAL A 141 -21.24 -4.29 -7.77
CA VAL A 141 -21.52 -2.88 -8.05
C VAL A 141 -20.23 -2.17 -8.44
N LEU A 142 -20.24 -1.55 -9.62
CA LEU A 142 -19.13 -0.78 -10.15
C LEU A 142 -19.33 0.69 -9.81
N VAL A 143 -18.37 1.28 -9.12
CA VAL A 143 -18.33 2.70 -8.80
C VAL A 143 -17.21 3.36 -9.61
N LEU A 144 -17.57 4.36 -10.37
CA LEU A 144 -16.68 5.16 -11.20
C LEU A 144 -16.62 6.58 -10.64
N THR A 145 -15.43 7.08 -10.35
CA THR A 145 -15.21 8.47 -9.92
C THR A 145 -14.15 9.11 -10.80
N THR A 146 -14.31 10.34 -11.20
CA THR A 146 -13.23 11.04 -11.91
C THR A 146 -12.06 11.25 -10.98
N PRO A 147 -10.81 11.03 -11.44
CA PRO A 147 -9.63 11.28 -10.62
C PRO A 147 -9.58 12.75 -10.20
N THR A 148 -9.38 13.01 -8.93
CA THR A 148 -9.14 14.36 -8.42
C THR A 148 -7.66 14.65 -8.40
N SER A 149 -7.25 15.80 -8.91
CA SER A 149 -5.86 16.23 -8.88
C SER A 149 -5.31 16.49 -7.47
N PHE A 150 -6.17 16.50 -6.44
CA PHE A 150 -5.80 16.76 -5.05
C PHE A 150 -6.41 15.71 -4.11
N ALA A 151 -5.58 14.78 -3.68
CA ALA A 151 -5.95 13.69 -2.76
C ALA A 151 -6.41 14.16 -1.36
N TYR A 152 -6.37 15.45 -1.05
CA TYR A 152 -6.63 16.00 0.28
C TYR A 152 -7.79 16.99 0.36
N SER A 153 -8.42 17.33 -0.75
CA SER A 153 -9.60 18.20 -0.73
C SER A 153 -10.71 17.61 -1.58
N PRO A 154 -11.66 16.91 -0.98
CA PRO A 154 -12.76 16.30 -1.73
C PRO A 154 -13.69 17.34 -2.39
N LEU A 155 -13.47 18.64 -2.18
CA LEU A 155 -14.44 19.67 -2.51
C LEU A 155 -14.02 20.62 -3.64
N HIS A 156 -12.76 20.62 -4.08
CA HIS A 156 -12.30 21.71 -4.97
C HIS A 156 -12.51 21.53 -6.47
N ASP A 157 -12.65 20.31 -7.00
CA ASP A 157 -12.61 20.11 -8.46
C ASP A 157 -13.67 19.15 -9.02
N HIS A 158 -14.75 18.86 -8.29
CA HIS A 158 -15.77 17.92 -8.79
C HIS A 158 -16.90 18.65 -9.50
N ALA A 159 -17.08 18.34 -10.78
CA ALA A 159 -18.27 18.73 -11.52
C ALA A 159 -19.41 17.74 -11.26
N ALA A 160 -20.64 18.24 -11.26
CA ALA A 160 -21.82 17.39 -11.22
C ALA A 160 -21.75 16.31 -12.32
N GLY A 161 -21.99 15.04 -11.96
CA GLY A 161 -21.93 13.89 -12.87
C GLY A 161 -20.58 13.17 -12.95
N ASP A 162 -19.64 13.50 -12.08
CA ASP A 162 -18.33 12.82 -12.01
C ASP A 162 -18.38 11.47 -11.32
N VAL A 163 -19.47 11.13 -10.66
CA VAL A 163 -19.72 9.81 -10.07
C VAL A 163 -20.75 9.06 -10.91
N ARG A 164 -20.43 7.80 -11.25
CA ARG A 164 -21.37 6.86 -11.88
C ARG A 164 -21.36 5.56 -11.11
N VAL A 165 -22.50 4.94 -10.98
CA VAL A 165 -22.66 3.66 -10.29
C VAL A 165 -23.45 2.72 -11.16
N LEU A 166 -22.89 1.52 -11.43
CA LEU A 166 -23.49 0.55 -12.34
C LEU A 166 -23.55 -0.84 -11.70
N ASP A 167 -24.55 -1.61 -12.10
CA ASP A 167 -24.51 -3.06 -11.95
C ASP A 167 -23.45 -3.62 -12.90
N PHE A 168 -22.45 -4.31 -12.36
CA PHE A 168 -21.30 -4.76 -13.14
C PHE A 168 -21.67 -5.79 -14.21
N ALA A 169 -22.64 -6.66 -13.93
CA ALA A 169 -23.01 -7.74 -14.85
C ALA A 169 -23.87 -7.23 -16.02
N SER A 170 -24.79 -6.31 -15.77
CA SER A 170 -25.74 -5.82 -16.78
C SER A 170 -25.36 -4.47 -17.40
N GLY A 171 -24.46 -3.70 -16.75
CA GLY A 171 -24.14 -2.34 -17.12
C GLY A 171 -25.26 -1.33 -16.86
N THR A 172 -26.29 -1.73 -16.09
CA THR A 172 -27.41 -0.85 -15.75
C THR A 172 -26.98 0.20 -14.74
N GLU A 173 -27.20 1.47 -15.05
CA GLU A 173 -26.85 2.58 -14.14
C GLU A 173 -27.88 2.69 -13.00
N TYR A 174 -27.35 2.89 -11.79
CA TYR A 174 -28.14 3.26 -10.62
C TYR A 174 -28.29 4.79 -10.51
N PRO A 175 -29.38 5.31 -9.93
CA PRO A 175 -29.54 6.73 -9.67
C PRO A 175 -28.44 7.27 -8.76
N VAL A 176 -27.80 8.35 -9.18
CA VAL A 176 -26.74 9.05 -8.44
C VAL A 176 -27.21 10.48 -8.16
N PRO A 177 -27.07 11.00 -6.93
CA PRO A 177 -27.35 12.40 -6.63
C PRO A 177 -26.47 13.34 -7.48
N GLU A 178 -27.04 14.44 -7.97
CA GLU A 178 -26.36 15.37 -8.91
C GLU A 178 -25.08 15.97 -8.31
N ASN A 179 -25.05 16.13 -6.99
CA ASN A 179 -23.94 16.72 -6.25
C ASN A 179 -23.05 15.67 -5.55
N ALA A 180 -23.07 14.41 -5.97
CA ALA A 180 -22.21 13.37 -5.43
C ALA A 180 -20.76 13.56 -5.89
N TYR A 181 -19.81 13.46 -4.96
CA TYR A 181 -18.38 13.41 -5.25
C TYR A 181 -17.75 12.05 -5.00
N THR A 182 -18.38 11.19 -4.20
CA THR A 182 -17.94 9.81 -3.95
C THR A 182 -19.14 8.92 -3.69
N CYS A 183 -18.93 7.61 -3.83
CA CYS A 183 -19.91 6.59 -3.48
C CYS A 183 -19.19 5.39 -2.85
N LEU A 184 -19.76 4.85 -1.78
CA LEU A 184 -19.42 3.56 -1.18
C LEU A 184 -20.59 2.61 -1.33
N VAL A 185 -20.30 1.34 -1.60
CA VAL A 185 -21.30 0.28 -1.58
C VAL A 185 -21.39 -0.23 -0.15
N ALA A 186 -22.53 -0.01 0.48
CA ALA A 186 -22.78 -0.38 1.86
C ALA A 186 -23.84 -1.49 1.90
N GLY A 187 -23.39 -2.72 1.79
CA GLY A 187 -24.26 -3.90 1.61
C GLY A 187 -25.10 -3.79 0.34
N ASP A 188 -26.42 -3.82 0.51
CA ASP A 188 -27.36 -3.65 -0.61
C ASP A 188 -27.64 -2.19 -0.97
N ARG A 189 -27.08 -1.23 -0.23
CA ARG A 189 -27.31 0.21 -0.36
C ARG A 189 -26.11 0.94 -0.93
N LEU A 190 -26.36 2.18 -1.34
CA LEU A 190 -25.35 3.11 -1.86
C LEU A 190 -25.22 4.29 -0.90
N ALA A 191 -24.03 4.51 -0.38
CA ALA A 191 -23.72 5.66 0.47
C ALA A 191 -22.93 6.69 -0.33
N PHE A 192 -23.42 7.91 -0.42
CA PHE A 192 -22.83 9.01 -1.19
C PHE A 192 -22.29 10.08 -0.26
N GLY A 193 -21.06 10.52 -0.54
CA GLY A 193 -20.59 11.83 -0.11
C GLY A 193 -21.06 12.89 -1.09
N LEU A 194 -21.70 13.94 -0.58
CA LEU A 194 -22.31 14.99 -1.37
C LEU A 194 -21.71 16.35 -1.02
N TYR A 195 -21.65 17.23 -2.02
CA TYR A 195 -21.57 18.66 -1.73
C TYR A 195 -22.90 19.13 -1.14
N ALA A 196 -22.84 19.89 -0.05
CA ALA A 196 -24.06 20.48 0.48
C ALA A 196 -24.67 21.43 -0.58
N PRO A 197 -26.00 21.38 -0.78
CA PRO A 197 -26.66 22.30 -1.68
C PRO A 197 -26.62 23.72 -1.06
N GLY A 198 -25.82 24.60 -1.62
CA GLY A 198 -25.71 25.97 -1.18
C GLY A 198 -25.13 26.85 -2.29
N ASP A 199 -25.61 28.09 -2.40
CA ASP A 199 -25.29 29.06 -3.44
C ASP A 199 -23.84 29.60 -3.43
N ALA A 200 -22.98 29.07 -2.58
CA ALA A 200 -21.59 29.48 -2.49
C ALA A 200 -20.69 28.29 -2.88
N ALA A 201 -20.06 28.41 -4.05
CA ALA A 201 -18.84 27.66 -4.28
C ALA A 201 -17.85 27.97 -3.12
N PRO A 202 -17.10 26.97 -2.61
CA PRO A 202 -16.10 27.23 -1.59
C PRO A 202 -15.19 28.35 -2.09
N ASP A 203 -14.99 29.36 -1.24
CA ASP A 203 -14.08 30.45 -1.53
C ASP A 203 -12.66 29.85 -1.52
N GLU A 204 -11.88 30.04 -2.60
CA GLU A 204 -10.55 29.47 -2.78
C GLU A 204 -9.55 29.85 -1.66
N GLU A 205 -9.91 30.81 -0.79
CA GLU A 205 -9.12 31.25 0.34
C GLU A 205 -9.49 30.58 1.67
N ASN A 206 -10.56 29.76 1.73
CA ASN A 206 -11.06 29.18 2.97
C ASN A 206 -10.91 27.66 2.94
N ASP A 207 -9.93 27.15 3.71
CA ASP A 207 -9.68 25.72 3.91
C ASP A 207 -10.80 24.99 4.72
N ASP A 208 -11.87 25.68 5.12
CA ASP A 208 -12.99 25.15 5.91
C ASP A 208 -14.02 24.43 5.03
N LEU A 209 -13.59 23.36 4.39
CA LEU A 209 -14.32 22.64 3.36
C LEU A 209 -15.49 21.80 3.88
N TYR A 210 -15.48 21.46 5.15
CA TYR A 210 -16.41 20.49 5.76
C TYR A 210 -17.82 21.04 5.95
N GLN A 211 -17.99 22.36 6.00
CA GLN A 211 -19.31 22.99 6.11
C GLN A 211 -20.25 22.68 4.93
N TYR A 212 -19.69 22.24 3.80
CA TYR A 212 -20.43 21.94 2.57
C TYR A 212 -20.59 20.45 2.30
N ALA A 213 -20.10 19.59 3.18
CA ALA A 213 -20.20 18.15 3.02
C ALA A 213 -21.52 17.62 3.57
N ALA A 214 -22.09 16.62 2.90
CA ALA A 214 -23.24 15.88 3.34
C ALA A 214 -23.08 14.40 3.01
N VAL A 215 -23.77 13.54 3.75
CA VAL A 215 -23.86 12.11 3.49
C VAL A 215 -25.30 11.74 3.18
N GLN A 216 -25.50 10.96 2.14
CA GLN A 216 -26.80 10.36 1.80
C GLN A 216 -26.66 8.86 1.57
N ILE A 217 -27.52 8.07 2.20
CA ILE A 217 -27.63 6.65 1.91
C ILE A 217 -28.99 6.40 1.24
N GLN A 218 -28.97 5.61 0.19
CA GLN A 218 -30.15 5.29 -0.58
C GLN A 218 -30.17 3.82 -1.01
N GLU A 219 -31.36 3.31 -1.30
CA GLU A 219 -31.56 2.06 -2.02
C GLU A 219 -31.07 2.20 -3.48
N LYS A 220 -30.81 1.08 -4.15
CA LYS A 220 -30.37 1.05 -5.55
C LYS A 220 -31.37 1.69 -6.54
N ASP A 221 -32.64 1.84 -6.15
CA ASP A 221 -33.67 2.54 -6.93
C ASP A 221 -33.68 4.07 -6.73
N GLY A 222 -32.84 4.59 -5.84
CA GLY A 222 -32.73 6.02 -5.52
C GLY A 222 -33.56 6.46 -4.31
N THR A 223 -34.26 5.54 -3.63
CA THR A 223 -35.01 5.86 -2.42
C THR A 223 -34.07 6.20 -1.27
N VAL A 224 -34.11 7.44 -0.78
CA VAL A 224 -33.23 7.92 0.31
C VAL A 224 -33.70 7.35 1.64
N VAL A 225 -32.79 6.72 2.38
CA VAL A 225 -33.05 6.10 3.70
C VAL A 225 -32.34 6.78 4.85
N TYR A 226 -31.24 7.52 4.58
CA TYR A 226 -30.50 8.30 5.59
C TYR A 226 -29.91 9.55 4.96
N GLN A 227 -29.81 10.62 5.74
CA GLN A 227 -29.17 11.87 5.32
C GLN A 227 -28.57 12.63 6.52
N ASN A 228 -27.32 13.08 6.36
CA ASN A 228 -26.62 13.95 7.30
C ASN A 228 -26.05 15.13 6.51
N PHE A 229 -26.42 16.38 6.89
CA PHE A 229 -26.08 17.59 6.13
C PHE A 229 -24.71 18.19 6.48
N HIS A 230 -24.00 17.65 7.45
CA HIS A 230 -22.67 18.12 7.88
C HIS A 230 -21.70 16.94 8.06
N GLY A 231 -21.88 15.89 7.26
CA GLY A 231 -21.11 14.66 7.38
C GLY A 231 -20.11 14.45 6.26
N LEU A 232 -18.95 13.90 6.59
CA LEU A 232 -18.02 13.28 5.65
C LEU A 232 -18.16 11.77 5.73
N LEU A 233 -18.11 11.13 4.57
CA LEU A 233 -18.27 9.69 4.42
C LEU A 233 -16.91 9.02 4.23
N TYR A 234 -16.64 8.02 5.06
CA TYR A 234 -15.45 7.18 4.95
C TYR A 234 -15.81 5.70 4.86
N SER A 235 -14.94 4.93 4.22
CA SER A 235 -14.98 3.47 4.28
C SER A 235 -14.39 3.03 5.63
N LEU A 236 -15.04 2.08 6.29
CA LEU A 236 -14.56 1.52 7.56
C LEU A 236 -13.16 0.91 7.43
N SER A 237 -12.85 0.34 6.28
CA SER A 237 -11.55 -0.30 6.00
C SER A 237 -10.59 0.61 5.21
N ALA A 238 -10.75 1.94 5.27
CA ALA A 238 -9.92 2.87 4.52
C ALA A 238 -8.43 2.58 4.73
N GLY A 239 -7.76 2.12 3.67
CA GLY A 239 -6.33 1.77 3.68
C GLY A 239 -5.98 0.35 4.12
N ILE A 240 -6.95 -0.50 4.40
CA ILE A 240 -6.76 -1.92 4.73
C ILE A 240 -7.51 -2.78 3.71
N ASP A 241 -6.78 -3.59 2.94
CA ASP A 241 -7.38 -4.60 2.06
C ASP A 241 -7.83 -5.80 2.91
N ASP A 242 -8.99 -5.69 3.53
CA ASP A 242 -9.60 -6.75 4.31
C ASP A 242 -10.90 -7.22 3.66
N PRO A 243 -10.91 -8.39 3.01
CA PRO A 243 -12.12 -8.95 2.38
C PRO A 243 -13.20 -9.33 3.40
N LEU A 244 -12.86 -9.41 4.69
CA LEU A 244 -13.79 -9.67 5.79
C LEU A 244 -14.31 -8.38 6.43
N ALA A 245 -13.93 -7.22 5.93
CA ALA A 245 -14.48 -5.94 6.40
C ALA A 245 -16.01 -5.93 6.18
N PRO A 246 -16.79 -5.54 7.19
CA PRO A 246 -18.25 -5.58 7.08
C PRO A 246 -18.75 -4.48 6.14
N ALA A 247 -19.15 -4.88 4.94
CA ALA A 247 -19.58 -4.00 3.87
C ALA A 247 -20.81 -3.13 4.22
N ASP A 248 -21.62 -3.54 5.20
CA ASP A 248 -22.82 -2.80 5.62
C ASP A 248 -22.51 -1.57 6.48
N TRP A 249 -21.30 -1.44 6.98
CA TRP A 249 -20.90 -0.36 7.88
C TRP A 249 -20.10 0.72 7.16
N VAL A 250 -20.48 1.98 7.41
CA VAL A 250 -19.76 3.17 6.95
C VAL A 250 -19.43 4.07 8.12
N GLU A 251 -18.30 4.75 8.04
CA GLU A 251 -17.88 5.76 9.02
C GLU A 251 -18.32 7.14 8.56
N ILE A 252 -18.87 7.90 9.49
CA ILE A 252 -19.37 9.26 9.25
C ILE A 252 -18.77 10.19 10.28
N ASP A 253 -17.97 11.12 9.81
CA ASP A 253 -17.50 12.26 10.59
C ASP A 253 -18.51 13.40 10.48
N THR A 254 -19.09 13.82 11.60
CA THR A 254 -20.05 14.92 11.66
C THR A 254 -19.37 16.16 12.19
N TYR A 255 -19.49 17.25 11.45
CA TYR A 255 -18.94 18.57 11.78
C TYR A 255 -20.01 19.51 12.30
N ASN A 256 -19.59 20.52 13.08
CA ASN A 256 -20.46 21.60 13.51
C ASN A 256 -21.00 22.41 12.29
N ALA A 257 -22.04 23.21 12.51
CA ALA A 257 -22.76 23.91 11.45
C ALA A 257 -21.90 24.89 10.64
N ASP A 258 -20.76 25.34 11.17
CA ASP A 258 -19.79 26.19 10.46
C ASP A 258 -18.63 25.42 9.85
N GLY A 259 -18.61 24.08 9.99
CA GLY A 259 -17.61 23.19 9.40
C GLY A 259 -16.21 23.26 10.02
N THR A 260 -16.03 24.01 11.09
CA THR A 260 -14.70 24.31 11.63
C THR A 260 -14.18 23.27 12.63
N SER A 261 -15.06 22.41 13.17
CA SER A 261 -14.65 21.39 14.15
C SER A 261 -15.46 20.12 14.02
N LEU A 262 -14.77 18.98 14.18
CA LEU A 262 -15.37 17.66 14.29
C LEU A 262 -16.20 17.60 15.60
N GLU A 263 -17.49 17.33 15.51
CA GLU A 263 -18.38 17.14 16.65
C GLU A 263 -18.42 15.69 17.10
N SER A 264 -18.51 14.76 16.15
CA SER A 264 -18.58 13.33 16.43
C SER A 264 -18.12 12.50 15.25
N THR A 265 -17.56 11.34 15.54
CA THR A 265 -17.40 10.24 14.60
C THR A 265 -18.38 9.15 14.95
N SER A 266 -19.06 8.58 13.98
CA SER A 266 -19.97 7.46 14.18
C SER A 266 -19.80 6.39 13.11
N LEU A 267 -20.08 5.14 13.50
CA LEU A 267 -20.34 4.07 12.56
C LEU A 267 -21.84 3.90 12.36
N LEU A 268 -22.25 3.85 11.09
CA LEU A 268 -23.62 3.62 10.71
C LEU A 268 -23.71 2.31 9.93
N ASN A 269 -24.54 1.37 10.41
CA ASN A 269 -24.94 0.22 9.62
C ASN A 269 -25.99 0.66 8.60
N ALA A 270 -25.62 0.64 7.33
CA ALA A 270 -26.50 1.10 6.27
C ALA A 270 -27.75 0.23 6.11
N ALA A 271 -27.70 -1.08 6.45
CA ALA A 271 -28.82 -2.01 6.30
C ALA A 271 -29.85 -1.84 7.44
N THR A 272 -29.40 -1.72 8.68
CA THR A 272 -30.28 -1.69 9.86
C THR A 272 -30.58 -0.28 10.34
N GLY A 273 -29.74 0.71 10.04
CA GLY A 273 -29.78 2.06 10.60
C GLY A 273 -29.22 2.14 12.02
N GLU A 274 -28.54 1.10 12.52
CA GLU A 274 -27.85 1.15 13.80
C GLU A 274 -26.70 2.14 13.70
N GLU A 275 -26.60 3.05 14.67
CA GLU A 275 -25.54 4.04 14.78
C GLU A 275 -24.81 3.90 16.11
N ARG A 276 -23.48 3.93 16.06
CA ARG A 276 -22.59 3.96 17.23
C ARG A 276 -21.72 5.19 17.18
N SER A 277 -21.91 6.09 18.12
CA SER A 277 -21.07 7.28 18.27
C SER A 277 -19.81 6.95 19.08
N GLY A 278 -18.67 7.51 18.68
CA GLY A 278 -17.37 7.35 19.34
C GLY A 278 -16.24 7.28 18.33
N PHE A 279 -15.01 7.44 18.82
CA PHE A 279 -13.84 7.23 17.97
C PHE A 279 -13.69 5.75 17.67
N VAL A 280 -13.65 5.42 16.37
CA VAL A 280 -13.52 4.07 15.90
C VAL A 280 -12.14 3.83 15.29
N THR A 281 -11.61 2.65 15.51
CA THR A 281 -10.44 2.13 14.80
C THR A 281 -10.79 0.73 14.31
N TYR A 282 -10.88 0.55 13.01
CA TYR A 282 -11.02 -0.78 12.44
C TYR A 282 -9.74 -1.58 12.68
N LEU A 283 -9.87 -2.82 13.12
CA LEU A 283 -8.74 -3.68 13.42
C LEU A 283 -8.54 -4.74 12.35
N HIS A 284 -9.44 -5.71 12.27
CA HIS A 284 -9.42 -6.79 11.27
C HIS A 284 -10.65 -7.70 11.38
N ALA A 285 -11.02 -8.39 10.31
CA ALA A 285 -12.06 -9.43 10.26
C ALA A 285 -13.41 -9.02 10.88
N GLY A 286 -13.83 -7.79 10.63
CA GLY A 286 -15.08 -7.25 11.17
C GLY A 286 -15.02 -6.78 12.62
N ILE A 287 -13.85 -6.79 13.23
CA ILE A 287 -13.63 -6.31 14.60
C ILE A 287 -13.13 -4.87 14.59
N ALA A 288 -13.72 -4.05 15.43
CA ALA A 288 -13.31 -2.66 15.63
C ALA A 288 -13.11 -2.33 17.11
N SER A 289 -12.27 -1.35 17.36
CA SER A 289 -12.11 -0.72 18.68
C SER A 289 -12.90 0.59 18.71
N PHE A 290 -13.72 0.75 19.74
CA PHE A 290 -14.45 1.99 20.01
C PHE A 290 -13.94 2.63 21.30
N ARG A 291 -13.67 3.92 21.25
CA ARG A 291 -13.47 4.71 22.45
C ARG A 291 -14.79 5.40 22.83
N THR A 292 -15.35 5.01 23.96
CA THR A 292 -16.59 5.62 24.50
C THR A 292 -16.33 7.02 25.06
N ASP A 293 -17.41 7.80 25.25
CA ASP A 293 -17.33 9.13 25.87
C ASP A 293 -16.79 9.08 27.31
N GLU A 294 -16.92 7.95 27.99
CA GLU A 294 -16.38 7.71 29.33
C GLU A 294 -14.87 7.40 29.30
N GLY A 295 -14.27 7.31 28.12
CA GLY A 295 -12.84 7.04 27.91
C GLY A 295 -12.47 5.57 27.99
N LYS A 296 -13.44 4.66 27.98
CA LYS A 296 -13.23 3.22 27.88
C LYS A 296 -13.03 2.81 26.41
N TYR A 297 -12.35 1.69 26.19
CA TYR A 297 -12.18 1.09 24.89
C TYR A 297 -12.95 -0.22 24.80
N GLN A 298 -13.84 -0.32 23.84
CA GLN A 298 -14.65 -1.50 23.58
C GLN A 298 -14.15 -2.23 22.33
N LEU A 299 -13.91 -3.52 22.45
CA LEU A 299 -13.71 -4.41 21.30
C LEU A 299 -15.09 -4.85 20.81
N VAL A 300 -15.42 -4.54 19.58
CA VAL A 300 -16.77 -4.73 19.02
C VAL A 300 -16.72 -5.60 17.77
N ASP A 301 -17.54 -6.63 17.72
CA ASP A 301 -17.81 -7.43 16.53
C ASP A 301 -18.95 -6.78 15.74
N LEU A 302 -18.67 -6.43 14.49
CA LEU A 302 -19.58 -5.76 13.56
C LEU A 302 -20.23 -6.74 12.56
N VAL A 303 -19.80 -8.01 12.54
CA VAL A 303 -20.25 -9.00 11.56
C VAL A 303 -21.37 -9.88 12.11
N SER A 304 -21.34 -10.16 13.42
CA SER A 304 -22.29 -11.05 14.06
C SER A 304 -23.70 -10.46 14.06
N ASP A 305 -24.63 -11.16 13.43
CA ASP A 305 -26.08 -10.87 13.44
C ASP A 305 -26.50 -9.50 12.85
N MET A 306 -25.71 -8.89 11.96
CA MET A 306 -25.96 -7.55 11.38
C MET A 306 -26.10 -6.42 12.43
N THR A 307 -25.77 -6.70 13.67
CA THR A 307 -25.74 -5.74 14.78
C THR A 307 -24.35 -5.75 15.44
N SER A 308 -24.00 -4.64 16.05
CA SER A 308 -22.74 -4.57 16.77
C SER A 308 -22.83 -5.27 18.13
N THR A 309 -21.86 -6.15 18.42
CA THR A 309 -21.77 -6.85 19.71
C THR A 309 -20.49 -6.47 20.44
N VAL A 310 -20.61 -5.95 21.66
CA VAL A 310 -19.45 -5.67 22.52
C VAL A 310 -18.88 -6.99 23.04
N LEU A 311 -17.66 -7.33 22.65
CA LEU A 311 -16.95 -8.52 23.11
C LEU A 311 -16.30 -8.30 24.48
N CYS A 312 -15.58 -7.20 24.62
CA CYS A 312 -14.88 -6.83 25.86
C CYS A 312 -14.77 -5.31 25.98
N GLU A 313 -14.52 -4.83 27.21
CA GLU A 313 -14.26 -3.44 27.52
C GLU A 313 -12.99 -3.31 28.36
N PHE A 314 -12.16 -2.30 28.06
CA PHE A 314 -10.86 -2.07 28.68
C PHE A 314 -10.70 -0.59 29.08
N ASP A 315 -9.84 -0.35 30.07
CA ASP A 315 -9.34 0.99 30.39
C ASP A 315 -8.23 1.44 29.43
N ASP A 316 -7.51 0.47 28.87
CA ASP A 316 -6.35 0.65 27.99
C ASP A 316 -6.80 0.63 26.52
N SER A 317 -6.07 1.37 25.66
CA SER A 317 -6.38 1.40 24.22
C SER A 317 -6.06 0.06 23.55
N ILE A 318 -6.87 -0.30 22.55
CA ILE A 318 -6.71 -1.53 21.78
C ILE A 318 -5.85 -1.22 20.56
N SER A 319 -4.73 -1.93 20.40
CA SER A 319 -3.73 -1.68 19.33
C SER A 319 -3.66 -2.78 18.28
N GLY A 320 -4.25 -3.96 18.52
CA GLY A 320 -4.22 -5.07 17.58
C GLY A 320 -5.18 -6.17 17.98
N TYR A 321 -5.56 -6.99 17.00
CA TYR A 321 -6.49 -8.09 17.18
C TYR A 321 -6.13 -9.26 16.26
N ALA A 322 -6.29 -10.46 16.79
CA ALA A 322 -6.46 -11.69 16.02
C ALA A 322 -7.51 -12.55 16.74
N PRO A 323 -8.26 -13.44 16.08
CA PRO A 323 -9.27 -14.26 16.73
C PRO A 323 -8.73 -14.97 17.99
N GLY A 324 -9.34 -14.69 19.14
CA GLY A 324 -8.96 -15.20 20.44
C GLY A 324 -8.00 -14.32 21.25
N VAL A 325 -7.36 -13.32 20.67
CA VAL A 325 -6.43 -12.44 21.39
C VAL A 325 -6.58 -10.97 20.97
N THR A 326 -6.22 -10.07 21.88
CA THR A 326 -6.12 -8.64 21.56
C THR A 326 -4.88 -8.05 22.20
N VAL A 327 -4.34 -6.98 21.61
CA VAL A 327 -3.21 -6.25 22.16
C VAL A 327 -3.69 -4.92 22.71
N LEU A 328 -3.40 -4.67 23.97
CA LEU A 328 -3.69 -3.44 24.67
C LEU A 328 -2.42 -2.58 24.78
N TYR A 329 -2.57 -1.28 24.62
CA TYR A 329 -1.50 -0.32 24.88
C TYR A 329 -1.80 0.43 26.17
N ARG A 330 -0.87 0.35 27.11
CA ARG A 330 -0.95 1.02 28.43
C ARG A 330 0.33 1.78 28.75
N GLU A 331 0.30 2.56 29.82
CA GLU A 331 1.51 3.23 30.30
C GLU A 331 2.61 2.20 30.58
N GLY A 332 3.67 2.25 29.76
CA GLY A 332 4.82 1.33 29.87
C GLY A 332 4.92 0.25 28.80
N GLY A 333 3.99 0.17 27.84
CA GLY A 333 4.10 -0.71 26.66
C GLY A 333 2.84 -1.50 26.33
N TYR A 334 3.04 -2.61 25.63
CA TYR A 334 1.96 -3.45 25.13
C TYR A 334 1.70 -4.65 26.02
N LEU A 335 0.46 -5.11 26.02
CA LEU A 335 -0.02 -6.28 26.74
C LEU A 335 -0.86 -7.14 25.81
N LEU A 336 -0.50 -8.40 25.60
CA LEU A 336 -1.39 -9.37 24.98
C LEU A 336 -2.43 -9.82 26.02
N TYR A 337 -3.68 -9.85 25.61
CA TYR A 337 -4.82 -10.32 26.40
C TYR A 337 -5.51 -11.47 25.67
N ASP A 338 -5.60 -12.64 26.30
CA ASP A 338 -6.36 -13.77 25.79
C ASP A 338 -7.85 -13.58 26.11
N LEU A 339 -8.65 -13.49 25.06
CA LEU A 339 -10.10 -13.21 25.18
C LEU A 339 -10.89 -14.39 25.76
N THR A 340 -10.31 -15.59 25.78
CA THR A 340 -10.97 -16.81 26.27
C THR A 340 -10.66 -17.07 27.73
N THR A 341 -9.37 -16.96 28.11
CA THR A 341 -8.93 -17.28 29.46
C THR A 341 -8.83 -16.07 30.38
N GLY A 342 -8.69 -14.87 29.80
CA GLY A 342 -8.37 -13.64 30.53
C GLY A 342 -6.90 -13.54 30.94
N ASP A 343 -6.04 -14.47 30.50
CA ASP A 343 -4.61 -14.41 30.77
C ASP A 343 -3.95 -13.26 30.03
N THR A 344 -2.86 -12.77 30.60
CA THR A 344 -2.11 -11.65 30.05
C THR A 344 -0.64 -11.98 29.89
N LEU A 345 0.00 -11.39 28.85
CA LEU A 345 1.41 -11.50 28.59
C LEU A 345 2.00 -10.13 28.28
N ASP A 346 2.99 -9.69 29.07
CA ASP A 346 3.67 -8.42 28.84
C ASP A 346 4.52 -8.50 27.56
N LEU A 347 4.28 -7.56 26.64
CA LEU A 347 5.01 -7.51 25.40
C LEU A 347 6.15 -6.50 25.47
N TYR A 348 7.20 -6.81 24.76
CA TYR A 348 8.26 -5.88 24.44
C TYR A 348 7.89 -5.03 23.21
N ASN A 349 7.37 -5.70 22.17
CA ASN A 349 6.91 -5.05 20.94
C ASN A 349 5.81 -5.87 20.26
N MET A 350 5.09 -5.23 19.35
CA MET A 350 4.16 -5.84 18.41
C MET A 350 4.28 -5.21 17.03
N ALA A 351 3.90 -5.94 16.00
CA ALA A 351 3.74 -5.42 14.64
C ALA A 351 2.47 -5.98 13.99
N LEU A 352 1.89 -5.19 13.11
CA LEU A 352 0.82 -5.63 12.21
C LEU A 352 1.44 -5.72 10.81
N ALA A 353 1.41 -6.91 10.22
CA ALA A 353 1.76 -7.13 8.82
C ALA A 353 0.49 -7.38 8.02
N THR A 354 0.61 -7.70 6.72
CA THR A 354 -0.53 -7.77 5.78
C THR A 354 -1.67 -8.66 6.26
N ASN A 355 -1.39 -9.73 6.99
CA ASN A 355 -2.39 -10.65 7.54
C ASN A 355 -1.92 -11.33 8.82
N THR A 356 -0.98 -10.73 9.54
CA THR A 356 -0.45 -11.29 10.78
C THR A 356 -0.34 -10.25 11.87
N LEU A 357 -0.58 -10.70 13.10
CA LEU A 357 -0.26 -10.00 14.33
C LEU A 357 0.97 -10.67 14.93
N ASP A 358 2.10 -9.97 14.87
CA ASP A 358 3.37 -10.44 15.39
C ASP A 358 3.58 -9.90 16.79
N ILE A 359 3.90 -10.75 17.75
CA ILE A 359 4.18 -10.35 19.12
C ILE A 359 5.56 -10.81 19.56
N TYR A 360 6.24 -9.97 20.32
CA TYR A 360 7.45 -10.29 21.03
C TYR A 360 7.29 -9.96 22.51
N ALA A 361 7.27 -11.00 23.34
CA ALA A 361 7.05 -10.86 24.78
C ALA A 361 8.36 -10.63 25.52
N ARG A 362 8.26 -10.04 26.73
CA ARG A 362 9.42 -9.74 27.59
C ARG A 362 10.15 -11.00 28.08
N ASP A 363 9.47 -12.13 28.12
CA ASP A 363 10.05 -13.42 28.47
C ASP A 363 10.81 -14.11 27.32
N GLY A 364 10.83 -13.48 26.13
CA GLY A 364 11.45 -14.01 24.91
C GLY A 364 10.51 -14.82 24.03
N THR A 365 9.23 -14.94 24.36
CA THR A 365 8.24 -15.59 23.49
C THR A 365 8.02 -14.72 22.24
N LEU A 366 8.14 -15.35 21.07
CA LEU A 366 7.86 -14.76 19.77
C LEU A 366 6.74 -15.55 19.10
N ARG A 367 5.63 -14.89 18.76
CA ARG A 367 4.49 -15.51 18.10
C ARG A 367 4.00 -14.70 16.93
N VAL A 368 3.55 -15.42 15.91
CA VAL A 368 2.85 -14.87 14.75
C VAL A 368 1.45 -15.44 14.71
N TYR A 369 0.46 -14.61 14.88
CA TYR A 369 -0.95 -14.98 14.75
C TYR A 369 -1.45 -14.64 13.36
N ASP A 370 -2.13 -15.58 12.74
CA ASP A 370 -2.94 -15.31 11.55
C ASP A 370 -4.16 -14.48 11.94
N MET A 371 -4.34 -13.32 11.34
CA MET A 371 -5.39 -12.39 11.73
C MET A 371 -6.79 -12.82 11.28
N ASP A 372 -6.92 -13.72 10.28
CA ASP A 372 -8.22 -14.23 9.84
C ASP A 372 -8.70 -15.38 10.73
N THR A 373 -7.79 -16.25 11.11
CA THR A 373 -8.14 -17.52 11.75
C THR A 373 -7.77 -17.61 13.23
N GLY A 374 -6.89 -16.73 13.71
CA GLY A 374 -6.28 -16.80 15.03
C GLY A 374 -5.27 -17.94 15.19
N ALA A 375 -4.95 -18.65 14.11
CA ALA A 375 -3.97 -19.72 14.15
C ALA A 375 -2.57 -19.16 14.41
N ILE A 376 -1.81 -19.84 15.25
CA ILE A 376 -0.41 -19.49 15.50
C ILE A 376 0.43 -20.12 14.39
N ARG A 377 1.05 -19.30 13.55
CA ARG A 377 1.95 -19.70 12.46
C ARG A 377 3.36 -19.96 12.98
N THR A 378 3.81 -19.16 13.94
CA THR A 378 5.11 -19.28 14.58
C THR A 378 4.94 -19.15 16.09
N ASP A 379 5.54 -20.06 16.86
CA ASP A 379 5.60 -20.02 18.33
C ASP A 379 6.98 -20.52 18.74
N THR A 380 7.88 -19.60 19.08
CA THR A 380 9.25 -19.93 19.44
C THR A 380 9.72 -19.04 20.58
N THR A 381 10.83 -19.41 21.20
CA THR A 381 11.47 -18.60 22.23
C THR A 381 12.81 -18.13 21.70
N VAL A 382 13.03 -16.83 21.73
CA VAL A 382 14.32 -16.19 21.46
C VAL A 382 14.92 -15.72 22.78
N ALA A 383 16.22 -15.41 22.78
CA ALA A 383 16.85 -14.91 24.00
C ALA A 383 16.17 -13.61 24.46
N PRO A 384 15.75 -13.51 25.75
CA PRO A 384 15.18 -12.28 26.27
C PRO A 384 16.16 -11.11 26.11
N LEU A 385 15.64 -9.96 25.77
CA LEU A 385 16.44 -8.75 25.59
C LEU A 385 16.69 -8.10 26.94
N GLU A 386 17.86 -8.32 27.53
CA GLU A 386 18.21 -7.74 28.84
C GLU A 386 18.53 -6.24 28.80
N ALA A 387 18.83 -5.67 27.64
CA ALA A 387 19.33 -4.29 27.52
C ALA A 387 19.07 -3.64 26.16
N LEU A 388 17.91 -3.83 25.56
CA LEU A 388 17.73 -3.30 24.23
C LEU A 388 16.70 -2.23 24.13
N HIS A 389 17.01 -1.41 23.29
CA HIS A 389 16.54 -0.08 23.19
C HIS A 389 15.48 0.06 22.10
N ARG A 390 15.58 -0.73 21.03
CA ARG A 390 14.60 -0.74 19.96
C ARG A 390 14.56 -2.09 19.28
N THR A 391 13.36 -2.57 19.01
CA THR A 391 13.10 -3.82 18.35
C THR A 391 12.02 -3.59 17.30
N ASP A 392 12.31 -3.89 16.05
CA ASP A 392 11.32 -3.89 14.98
C ASP A 392 11.00 -5.34 14.60
N LEU A 393 9.71 -5.64 14.47
CA LEU A 393 9.20 -6.90 13.97
C LEU A 393 8.73 -6.72 12.53
N TYR A 394 9.01 -7.70 11.68
CA TYR A 394 8.54 -7.72 10.30
C TYR A 394 8.12 -9.12 9.94
N ASP A 395 6.87 -9.29 9.52
CA ASP A 395 6.41 -10.49 8.82
C ASP A 395 5.99 -10.09 7.39
N GLN A 396 6.10 -11.03 6.48
CA GLN A 396 5.64 -10.92 5.09
C GLN A 396 4.45 -11.86 4.80
N GLY A 397 3.69 -12.25 5.83
CA GLY A 397 2.57 -13.16 5.71
C GLY A 397 2.94 -14.63 5.58
N SER A 398 4.23 -14.98 5.71
CA SER A 398 4.76 -16.35 5.60
C SER A 398 4.85 -17.10 6.93
N GLY A 399 4.67 -16.40 8.06
CA GLY A 399 4.93 -16.91 9.40
C GLY A 399 6.38 -16.79 9.83
N TRP A 400 7.24 -16.16 9.02
CA TRP A 400 8.60 -15.82 9.40
C TRP A 400 8.63 -14.40 9.97
N VAL A 401 9.31 -14.24 11.09
CA VAL A 401 9.55 -12.95 11.74
C VAL A 401 11.01 -12.57 11.60
N ASN A 402 11.23 -11.33 11.20
CA ASN A 402 12.52 -10.67 11.24
C ASN A 402 12.53 -9.71 12.42
N LEU A 403 13.23 -10.08 13.50
CA LEU A 403 13.41 -9.28 14.70
C LEU A 403 14.75 -8.54 14.62
N ARG A 404 14.74 -7.22 14.47
CA ARG A 404 15.93 -6.38 14.45
C ARG A 404 16.16 -5.70 15.79
N GLN A 405 17.40 -5.74 16.26
CA GLN A 405 17.84 -5.08 17.49
C GLN A 405 18.80 -3.94 17.15
N TYR A 406 18.59 -2.80 17.76
CA TYR A 406 19.36 -1.58 17.50
C TYR A 406 20.23 -1.19 18.70
N ASP A 407 21.39 -0.59 18.41
CA ASP A 407 22.13 0.21 19.38
C ASP A 407 21.38 1.55 19.60
N ASN A 408 21.17 1.91 20.86
CA ASN A 408 20.46 3.15 21.23
C ASN A 408 21.14 4.43 20.77
N ASP A 409 22.44 4.42 20.72
CA ASP A 409 23.19 5.66 20.54
C ASP A 409 23.28 6.05 19.05
N ASN A 410 23.28 5.05 18.16
CA ASN A 410 23.55 5.24 16.73
C ASN A 410 22.43 4.75 15.80
N TYR A 411 21.41 4.05 16.33
CA TYR A 411 20.37 3.35 15.54
C TYR A 411 20.93 2.27 14.59
N ASP A 412 22.13 1.78 14.85
CA ASP A 412 22.73 0.69 14.08
C ASP A 412 22.13 -0.65 14.48
N VAL A 413 21.82 -1.49 13.52
CA VAL A 413 21.36 -2.87 13.78
C VAL A 413 22.52 -3.66 14.37
N THR A 414 22.34 -4.22 15.55
CA THR A 414 23.36 -5.01 16.24
C THR A 414 23.19 -6.51 16.03
N THR A 415 21.95 -6.96 16.01
CA THR A 415 21.61 -8.36 15.74
C THR A 415 20.34 -8.46 14.92
N LEU A 416 20.25 -9.54 14.14
CA LEU A 416 19.08 -9.95 13.39
C LEU A 416 18.68 -11.34 13.87
N THR A 417 17.47 -11.51 14.39
CA THR A 417 16.91 -12.82 14.70
C THR A 417 15.81 -13.15 13.71
N LEU A 418 16.00 -14.21 12.95
CA LEU A 418 15.04 -14.76 12.01
C LEU A 418 14.36 -15.96 12.68
N ALA A 419 13.05 -15.92 12.81
CA ALA A 419 12.28 -17.01 13.40
C ALA A 419 11.15 -17.42 12.44
N GLY A 420 11.11 -18.70 12.13
CA GLY A 420 10.06 -19.35 11.35
C GLY A 420 9.28 -20.34 12.20
N PRO A 421 8.33 -21.07 11.60
CA PRO A 421 7.44 -22.00 12.31
C PRO A 421 8.18 -23.05 13.18
N THR A 422 9.36 -23.46 12.76
CA THR A 422 10.13 -24.53 13.40
C THR A 422 11.57 -24.16 13.76
N LEU A 423 12.01 -22.97 13.39
CA LEU A 423 13.43 -22.59 13.45
C LEU A 423 13.59 -21.16 13.93
N SER A 424 14.61 -20.92 14.74
CA SER A 424 15.07 -19.57 15.12
C SER A 424 16.57 -19.45 14.93
N LYS A 425 17.03 -18.39 14.27
CA LYS A 425 18.45 -18.11 14.02
C LYS A 425 18.76 -16.65 14.35
N THR A 426 19.93 -16.42 14.94
CA THR A 426 20.40 -15.07 15.24
C THR A 426 21.71 -14.82 14.51
N LEU A 427 21.76 -13.75 13.75
CA LEU A 427 22.94 -13.30 13.01
C LEU A 427 23.52 -12.05 13.67
N SER A 428 24.84 -12.03 13.83
CA SER A 428 25.58 -10.86 14.30
C SER A 428 25.86 -9.91 13.15
N MET A 429 25.52 -8.64 13.31
CA MET A 429 25.89 -7.61 12.34
C MET A 429 27.42 -7.47 12.18
N ALA A 430 28.18 -7.78 13.25
CA ALA A 430 29.65 -7.78 13.16
C ALA A 430 30.18 -8.79 12.15
N ASP A 431 29.53 -9.95 11.98
CA ASP A 431 29.92 -10.97 11.00
C ASP A 431 29.60 -10.49 9.58
N LEU A 432 28.48 -9.81 9.40
CA LEU A 432 28.10 -9.20 8.11
C LEU A 432 29.03 -8.05 7.75
N THR A 433 29.33 -7.17 8.70
CA THR A 433 30.31 -6.06 8.52
C THR A 433 31.69 -6.60 8.18
N ALA A 434 32.12 -7.72 8.79
CA ALA A 434 33.40 -8.35 8.44
C ALA A 434 33.44 -8.85 6.98
N ARG A 435 32.29 -9.19 6.39
CA ARG A 435 32.18 -9.60 4.99
C ARG A 435 32.16 -8.42 4.01
N TYR A 436 31.37 -7.40 4.32
CA TYR A 436 31.09 -6.29 3.39
C TYR A 436 31.93 -5.04 3.68
N GLY A 437 32.58 -4.97 4.84
CA GLY A 437 33.43 -3.84 5.23
C GLY A 437 32.63 -2.58 5.51
N ASP A 438 33.31 -1.42 5.37
CA ASP A 438 32.71 -0.09 5.57
C ASP A 438 31.78 0.33 4.40
N ASP A 439 31.72 -0.46 3.34
CA ASP A 439 30.85 -0.22 2.18
C ASP A 439 29.40 -0.74 2.38
N PHE A 440 29.12 -1.36 3.50
CA PHE A 440 27.81 -1.84 3.91
C PHE A 440 27.07 -0.74 4.66
N ASP A 441 25.82 -0.46 4.26
CA ASP A 441 25.01 0.62 4.85
C ASP A 441 24.28 0.23 6.15
N GLY A 442 24.38 -1.02 6.58
CA GLY A 442 23.77 -1.51 7.83
C GLY A 442 22.28 -1.88 7.70
N TYR A 443 21.66 -1.73 6.53
CA TYR A 443 20.26 -2.08 6.33
C TYR A 443 20.08 -3.51 5.83
N LEU A 444 19.11 -4.21 6.42
CA LEU A 444 18.68 -5.55 6.05
C LEU A 444 17.19 -5.51 5.73
N TRP A 445 16.85 -5.90 4.51
CA TRP A 445 15.48 -5.85 4.04
C TRP A 445 14.92 -7.25 3.84
N PRO A 446 13.74 -7.58 4.41
CA PRO A 446 13.04 -8.81 4.08
C PRO A 446 12.71 -8.83 2.59
N VAL A 447 12.92 -9.95 1.92
CA VAL A 447 12.70 -10.10 0.48
C VAL A 447 11.60 -11.10 0.18
N THR A 448 11.77 -12.35 0.60
CA THR A 448 10.80 -13.43 0.41
C THR A 448 11.05 -14.54 1.44
N ALA A 449 10.12 -15.48 1.54
CA ALA A 449 10.28 -16.67 2.35
C ALA A 449 9.72 -17.89 1.63
N THR A 450 10.23 -19.07 1.99
CA THR A 450 9.67 -20.36 1.65
C THR A 450 9.17 -21.04 2.93
N GLU A 451 8.64 -22.25 2.83
CA GLU A 451 8.29 -23.02 4.03
C GLU A 451 9.52 -23.32 4.91
N ASP A 452 10.69 -23.47 4.28
CA ASP A 452 11.91 -23.94 4.91
C ASP A 452 12.89 -22.82 5.27
N ASP A 453 12.80 -21.64 4.64
CA ASP A 453 13.83 -20.62 4.77
C ASP A 453 13.28 -19.20 4.58
N PHE A 454 14.03 -18.22 5.09
CA PHE A 454 13.78 -16.79 4.98
C PHE A 454 14.92 -16.10 4.25
N TYR A 455 14.59 -15.22 3.33
CA TYR A 455 15.57 -14.51 2.51
C TYR A 455 15.49 -13.01 2.74
N PHE A 456 16.65 -12.40 2.87
CA PHE A 456 16.78 -10.96 3.07
C PHE A 456 17.89 -10.39 2.18
N SER A 457 17.78 -9.10 1.85
CA SER A 457 18.79 -8.41 1.06
C SER A 457 19.66 -7.51 1.92
N ILE A 458 20.90 -7.41 1.48
CA ILE A 458 21.89 -6.45 1.98
C ILE A 458 22.26 -5.54 0.83
N SER A 459 22.21 -4.22 1.06
CA SER A 459 22.78 -3.26 0.12
C SER A 459 24.24 -2.91 0.51
N TYR A 460 25.09 -2.80 -0.51
CA TYR A 460 26.47 -2.42 -0.34
C TYR A 460 27.00 -1.69 -1.58
N ARG A 461 28.10 -0.96 -1.40
CA ARG A 461 28.75 -0.27 -2.50
C ARG A 461 29.79 -1.16 -3.15
N GLY A 462 29.71 -1.32 -4.46
CA GLY A 462 30.73 -2.04 -5.19
C GLY A 462 32.07 -1.29 -5.23
N PRO A 463 33.22 -1.97 -5.41
CA PRO A 463 34.55 -1.35 -5.46
C PRO A 463 34.62 -0.26 -6.51
N GLY A 464 34.90 0.99 -6.09
CA GLY A 464 35.01 2.14 -6.99
C GLY A 464 33.70 2.78 -7.41
N SER A 465 32.57 2.38 -6.83
CA SER A 465 31.26 2.99 -7.10
C SER A 465 31.12 4.34 -6.39
N THR A 466 30.51 5.29 -7.09
CA THR A 466 29.97 6.51 -6.49
C THR A 466 28.60 6.21 -5.89
N TRP A 467 28.03 7.12 -5.11
CA TRP A 467 26.73 7.00 -4.44
C TRP A 467 25.55 6.54 -5.31
N LEU A 468 25.73 6.43 -6.61
CA LEU A 468 24.69 6.10 -7.59
C LEU A 468 24.58 4.60 -7.91
N TYR A 469 25.44 3.72 -7.35
CA TYR A 469 25.45 2.30 -7.69
C TYR A 469 25.51 1.45 -6.43
N GLU A 470 24.34 1.22 -5.85
CA GLU A 470 24.17 0.20 -4.84
C GLU A 470 23.99 -1.17 -5.50
N LEU A 471 24.67 -2.15 -4.92
CA LEU A 471 24.48 -3.56 -5.25
C LEU A 471 23.80 -4.25 -4.08
N TYR A 472 23.09 -5.30 -4.37
CA TYR A 472 22.36 -6.08 -3.41
C TYR A 472 22.78 -7.54 -3.48
N ASP A 473 23.04 -8.14 -2.33
CA ASP A 473 23.15 -9.59 -2.20
C ASP A 473 21.89 -10.12 -1.51
N LEU A 474 21.37 -11.24 -2.03
CA LEU A 474 20.32 -12.01 -1.38
C LEU A 474 20.98 -13.04 -0.46
N LEU A 475 20.57 -13.05 0.79
CA LEU A 475 21.07 -13.98 1.81
C LEU A 475 19.93 -14.87 2.31
N ASP A 476 20.28 -16.09 2.68
CA ASP A 476 19.38 -17.01 3.40
C ASP A 476 19.37 -16.74 4.92
N SER A 477 18.56 -17.47 5.66
CA SER A 477 18.46 -17.34 7.12
C SER A 477 19.73 -17.70 7.88
N ASP A 478 20.70 -18.38 7.27
CA ASP A 478 22.04 -18.63 7.79
C ASP A 478 23.01 -17.47 7.53
N GLY A 479 22.59 -16.46 6.76
CA GLY A 479 23.43 -15.36 6.31
C GLY A 479 24.40 -15.77 5.20
N ALA A 480 24.16 -16.90 4.52
CA ALA A 480 24.92 -17.26 3.34
C ALA A 480 24.39 -16.51 2.12
N VAL A 481 25.30 -16.07 1.25
CA VAL A 481 24.93 -15.41 -0.01
C VAL A 481 24.36 -16.43 -0.98
N VAL A 482 23.10 -16.25 -1.35
CA VAL A 482 22.40 -17.09 -2.35
C VAL A 482 22.58 -16.48 -3.74
N LEU A 483 22.34 -15.19 -3.87
CA LEU A 483 22.54 -14.44 -5.10
C LEU A 483 23.33 -13.16 -4.81
N ALA A 484 24.29 -12.82 -5.66
CA ALA A 484 25.18 -11.70 -5.47
C ALA A 484 25.09 -10.66 -6.58
N GLY A 485 25.30 -9.40 -6.24
CA GLY A 485 25.51 -8.30 -7.17
C GLY A 485 24.27 -7.93 -7.98
N LEU A 486 23.09 -8.03 -7.40
CA LEU A 486 21.85 -7.57 -8.00
C LEU A 486 21.81 -6.03 -7.99
N GLY A 487 21.24 -5.42 -9.01
CA GLY A 487 21.03 -3.97 -9.07
C GLY A 487 19.82 -3.50 -8.27
N SER A 488 18.89 -4.41 -7.92
CA SER A 488 17.84 -4.24 -6.92
C SER A 488 17.37 -5.60 -6.43
N CYS A 489 16.82 -5.67 -5.22
CA CYS A 489 16.37 -6.89 -4.60
C CYS A 489 15.21 -6.61 -3.61
N GLY A 490 14.01 -7.03 -3.95
CA GLY A 490 12.88 -7.16 -3.02
C GLY A 490 12.03 -5.92 -2.70
N GLU A 491 12.42 -4.73 -3.07
CA GLU A 491 11.87 -3.50 -2.48
C GLU A 491 10.51 -3.01 -3.02
N TYR A 492 10.08 -3.44 -4.19
CA TYR A 492 8.94 -2.79 -4.88
C TYR A 492 7.59 -3.50 -4.78
N SER A 493 7.50 -4.63 -4.13
CA SER A 493 6.22 -5.37 -4.00
C SER A 493 5.19 -4.71 -3.07
N ARG A 494 5.60 -3.76 -2.23
CA ARG A 494 4.72 -3.12 -1.23
C ARG A 494 3.69 -2.15 -1.80
N TYR A 495 3.89 -1.65 -3.01
CA TYR A 495 3.02 -0.61 -3.61
C TYR A 495 2.12 -1.13 -4.74
N ASN A 496 2.29 -2.37 -5.15
CA ASN A 496 1.47 -2.95 -6.19
C ASN A 496 0.41 -3.84 -5.53
N SER A 497 -0.86 -3.48 -5.68
CA SER A 497 -2.04 -4.27 -5.33
C SER A 497 -2.17 -5.57 -6.16
N SER A 498 -1.05 -6.19 -6.50
CA SER A 498 -1.00 -7.45 -7.23
C SER A 498 -1.21 -8.63 -6.28
N ALA A 499 -1.75 -9.71 -6.79
CA ALA A 499 -1.74 -10.97 -6.06
C ALA A 499 -0.31 -11.28 -5.57
N PRO A 500 -0.13 -11.79 -4.35
CA PRO A 500 1.19 -12.05 -3.81
C PRO A 500 1.98 -12.97 -4.75
N LEU A 501 3.27 -12.70 -4.86
CA LEU A 501 4.18 -13.58 -5.60
C LEU A 501 4.24 -14.95 -4.89
N PRO A 502 4.50 -16.04 -5.63
CA PRO A 502 4.76 -17.33 -5.01
C PRO A 502 5.90 -17.25 -3.98
N ALA A 503 5.87 -18.14 -2.99
CA ALA A 503 6.96 -18.30 -2.03
C ALA A 503 8.30 -18.49 -2.76
N GLY A 504 9.33 -17.79 -2.30
CA GLY A 504 10.66 -17.82 -2.92
C GLY A 504 10.81 -16.98 -4.19
N VAL A 505 9.80 -16.23 -4.61
CA VAL A 505 9.86 -15.32 -5.77
C VAL A 505 9.87 -13.86 -5.29
N PHE A 506 10.69 -13.04 -5.91
CA PHE A 506 10.87 -11.64 -5.53
C PHE A 506 11.18 -10.75 -6.74
N VAL A 507 11.10 -9.44 -6.55
CA VAL A 507 11.47 -8.45 -7.57
C VAL A 507 12.99 -8.27 -7.56
N ALA A 508 13.61 -8.34 -8.74
CA ALA A 508 15.05 -8.20 -8.91
C ALA A 508 15.42 -7.42 -10.17
N ARG A 509 16.61 -6.80 -10.12
CA ARG A 509 17.31 -6.29 -11.31
C ARG A 509 18.67 -6.93 -11.41
N LYS A 510 19.02 -7.42 -12.58
CA LYS A 510 20.35 -7.97 -12.87
C LYS A 510 20.83 -7.45 -14.23
N GLY A 511 21.81 -6.56 -14.21
CA GLY A 511 22.20 -5.84 -15.41
C GLY A 511 21.05 -4.96 -15.92
N PHE A 512 20.64 -5.16 -17.15
CA PHE A 512 19.53 -4.46 -17.80
C PHE A 512 18.18 -5.18 -17.70
N ASP A 513 18.16 -6.37 -17.13
CA ASP A 513 16.95 -7.14 -16.95
C ASP A 513 16.34 -6.84 -15.58
N TYR A 514 15.04 -6.58 -15.57
CA TYR A 514 14.25 -6.28 -14.39
C TYR A 514 12.98 -7.12 -14.40
N GLY A 515 12.65 -7.75 -13.29
CA GLY A 515 11.52 -8.65 -13.26
C GLY A 515 11.33 -9.39 -11.94
N TRP A 516 10.63 -10.50 -12.01
CA TRP A 516 10.46 -11.47 -10.95
C TRP A 516 11.47 -12.61 -11.10
N MET A 517 12.17 -12.90 -10.02
CA MET A 517 13.23 -13.91 -9.96
C MET A 517 12.95 -14.86 -8.79
N ASP A 518 13.32 -16.14 -8.93
CA ASP A 518 13.32 -17.08 -7.82
C ASP A 518 14.63 -17.03 -7.03
N VAL A 519 14.67 -17.71 -5.89
CA VAL A 519 15.87 -17.75 -5.04
C VAL A 519 17.02 -18.52 -5.67
N GLU A 520 16.80 -19.33 -6.71
CA GLU A 520 17.84 -19.98 -7.48
C GLU A 520 18.44 -19.06 -8.56
N GLY A 521 17.85 -17.86 -8.76
CA GLY A 521 18.32 -16.86 -9.73
C GLY A 521 17.76 -17.05 -11.14
N ASN A 522 16.69 -17.82 -11.30
CA ASN A 522 15.99 -17.95 -12.57
C ASN A 522 14.94 -16.85 -12.70
N TRP A 523 14.81 -16.29 -13.90
CA TRP A 523 13.75 -15.36 -14.20
C TRP A 523 12.41 -16.10 -14.34
N ILE A 524 11.44 -15.70 -13.51
CA ILE A 524 10.04 -16.12 -13.63
C ILE A 524 9.32 -15.26 -14.67
N TYR A 525 9.61 -13.97 -14.66
CA TYR A 525 9.23 -13.00 -15.70
C TYR A 525 10.24 -11.86 -15.68
N CYS A 526 10.64 -11.39 -16.85
CA CYS A 526 11.51 -10.22 -16.93
C CYS A 526 11.34 -9.43 -18.23
N GLN A 527 11.73 -8.18 -18.16
CA GLN A 527 11.82 -7.26 -19.28
C GLN A 527 13.23 -6.68 -19.33
N SER A 528 13.75 -6.43 -20.53
CA SER A 528 14.99 -5.68 -20.69
C SER A 528 14.67 -4.19 -20.79
N ILE A 529 15.31 -3.37 -19.98
CA ILE A 529 15.09 -1.92 -19.93
C ILE A 529 15.48 -1.22 -21.24
N PHE A 530 16.35 -1.85 -22.08
CA PHE A 530 16.87 -1.23 -23.29
C PHE A 530 16.04 -1.45 -24.56
N THR A 531 15.05 -2.33 -24.55
CA THR A 531 14.29 -2.66 -25.77
C THR A 531 13.13 -1.72 -26.07
N SER A 532 12.78 -0.78 -25.17
CA SER A 532 11.55 0.01 -25.29
C SER A 532 11.71 1.48 -25.68
N THR A 533 12.92 2.03 -25.80
CA THR A 533 13.06 3.47 -26.10
C THR A 533 13.94 3.75 -27.30
N SER A 534 13.29 4.14 -28.40
CA SER A 534 13.91 4.87 -29.51
C SER A 534 14.15 6.36 -29.20
N ASP A 535 14.06 6.80 -27.96
CA ASP A 535 14.27 8.20 -27.58
C ASP A 535 15.69 8.43 -27.09
N GLU A 536 16.49 9.10 -27.94
CA GLU A 536 17.90 9.44 -27.76
C GLU A 536 18.18 10.47 -26.64
N THR A 537 17.20 10.81 -25.79
CA THR A 537 17.34 11.94 -24.84
C THR A 537 17.65 11.56 -23.39
N ASN A 538 17.67 10.28 -23.02
CA ASN A 538 17.93 9.86 -21.64
C ASN A 538 19.28 9.16 -21.45
N ASN A 539 20.38 9.95 -21.49
CA ASN A 539 21.76 9.55 -21.17
C ASN A 539 22.04 9.51 -19.65
N TYR A 540 21.17 8.98 -18.81
CA TYR A 540 21.40 8.95 -17.36
C TYR A 540 21.77 7.57 -16.79
N PHE A 541 22.11 6.61 -17.63
CA PHE A 541 22.55 5.28 -17.18
C PHE A 541 23.93 4.93 -17.76
N TYR A 542 24.96 5.35 -17.05
CA TYR A 542 26.32 4.79 -17.12
C TYR A 542 26.87 4.61 -15.72
#